data_a74623d92bd33596e17df33b16914fdc
#
_entry.id   a74623d92bd33596e17df33b16914fdc
#
_cell.length_a   1.000
_cell.length_b   1.000
_cell.length_c   1.000
_cell.angle_alpha   90.00
_cell.angle_beta   90.00
_cell.angle_gamma   90.00
#
_symmetry.space_group_name_H-M   'P 1'
#
loop_
_entity.id
_entity.type
_entity.pdbx_description
1 polymer ?
#
loop_
_entity_poly.entity_id
_entity_poly.type
_entity_poly.pdbx_seq_one_letter_code
_entity_poly.pdbx_strand_id
1 'polypeptide(L)'
;VLRVMTWNIRTGGRDRGGLDRRELVARVIARQRPDVLALQELGGLDVAGFAGGVGLRPYLARSWLGQPVAVLVRAPWPVLAAAPVRRPFHHAAQRVVVGTDAGPLTVLGTHLDPYSGTRRLVEAGWAAGAVRTGRDGLALLAGDLNTLDPYAEHADRVGRLPPAYRRRHLRRDGRTVETRAVARLLAAGLVDLGTDAGPTVPTAHGGAEFPDVRLDYLLATPTLATHLTRVAVVRTPHTDHASDHYPLLAEFALTPPTTR
;
A
#
# COMPACT_ATOMS: atom_id res chain seq x y z
N VAL A 1 -9.05 -13.13 -13.61
CA VAL A 1 -8.82 -11.75 -13.13
C VAL A 1 -7.98 -11.81 -11.88
N LEU A 2 -6.87 -11.07 -11.85
CA LEU A 2 -6.03 -10.86 -10.67
C LEU A 2 -6.53 -9.65 -9.87
N ARG A 3 -6.84 -9.83 -8.59
CA ARG A 3 -7.25 -8.77 -7.68
C ARG A 3 -6.12 -8.44 -6.71
N VAL A 4 -5.61 -7.21 -6.77
CA VAL A 4 -4.55 -6.72 -5.87
C VAL A 4 -5.10 -5.63 -4.99
N MET A 5 -4.91 -5.76 -3.68
CA MET A 5 -5.36 -4.78 -2.69
C MET A 5 -4.18 -4.31 -1.83
N THR A 6 -4.16 -3.03 -1.48
CA THR A 6 -3.30 -2.49 -0.43
C THR A 6 -4.15 -1.91 0.69
N TRP A 7 -3.72 -2.10 1.94
CA TRP A 7 -4.44 -1.59 3.10
C TRP A 7 -3.55 -1.41 4.33
N ASN A 8 -3.49 -0.21 4.85
CA ASN A 8 -2.98 0.06 6.19
C ASN A 8 -4.09 -0.28 7.20
N ILE A 9 -3.87 -1.26 8.09
CA ILE A 9 -4.87 -1.74 9.04
C ILE A 9 -4.73 -1.14 10.45
N ARG A 10 -3.84 -0.18 10.60
CA ARG A 10 -3.54 0.52 11.86
C ARG A 10 -3.25 -0.41 13.03
N THR A 11 -1.99 -0.45 13.46
CA THR A 11 -1.52 -1.19 14.66
C THR A 11 -1.99 -2.64 14.76
N GLY A 12 -1.91 -3.40 13.64
CA GLY A 12 -2.32 -4.81 13.59
C GLY A 12 -3.83 -5.04 13.80
N GLY A 13 -4.66 -4.03 13.52
CA GLY A 13 -6.10 -4.08 13.73
C GLY A 13 -6.53 -4.01 15.19
N ARG A 14 -5.67 -3.51 16.10
CA ARG A 14 -6.00 -3.34 17.51
C ARG A 14 -5.50 -1.99 18.03
N ASP A 15 -6.40 -1.21 18.60
CA ASP A 15 -6.06 0.08 19.17
C ASP A 15 -5.41 -0.04 20.56
N ARG A 16 -4.62 0.96 20.94
CA ARG A 16 -4.02 1.03 22.28
C ARG A 16 -5.07 1.04 23.40
N GLY A 17 -6.26 1.54 23.15
CA GLY A 17 -7.41 1.53 24.06
C GLY A 17 -8.15 0.18 24.16
N GLY A 18 -7.65 -0.87 23.48
CA GLY A 18 -8.17 -2.21 23.56
C GLY A 18 -9.22 -2.59 22.52
N LEU A 19 -9.70 -1.66 21.70
CA LEU A 19 -10.63 -1.99 20.61
C LEU A 19 -9.96 -2.92 19.59
N ASP A 20 -10.51 -4.11 19.44
CA ASP A 20 -10.03 -5.14 18.51
C ASP A 20 -10.88 -5.11 17.23
N ARG A 21 -10.25 -4.72 16.12
CA ARG A 21 -10.88 -4.59 14.80
C ARG A 21 -10.49 -5.70 13.85
N ARG A 22 -9.68 -6.69 14.30
CA ARG A 22 -9.13 -7.75 13.44
C ARG A 22 -10.20 -8.58 12.77
N GLU A 23 -11.30 -8.87 13.45
CA GLU A 23 -12.44 -9.57 12.84
C GLU A 23 -13.08 -8.74 11.72
N LEU A 24 -13.23 -7.42 11.93
CA LEU A 24 -13.77 -6.52 10.93
C LEU A 24 -12.84 -6.41 9.71
N VAL A 25 -11.53 -6.30 9.93
CA VAL A 25 -10.50 -6.35 8.87
C VAL A 25 -10.59 -7.66 8.09
N ALA A 26 -10.65 -8.81 8.79
CA ALA A 26 -10.78 -10.13 8.15
C ALA A 26 -12.05 -10.24 7.30
N ARG A 27 -13.17 -9.70 7.80
CA ARG A 27 -14.47 -9.68 7.09
C ARG A 27 -14.39 -8.85 5.80
N VAL A 28 -13.72 -7.70 5.82
CA VAL A 28 -13.49 -6.89 4.61
C VAL A 28 -12.63 -7.67 3.60
N ILE A 29 -11.53 -8.27 4.04
CA ILE A 29 -10.66 -9.07 3.18
C ILE A 29 -11.44 -10.26 2.57
N ALA A 30 -12.23 -10.96 3.36
CA ALA A 30 -13.06 -12.08 2.88
C ALA A 30 -14.08 -11.65 1.82
N ARG A 31 -14.69 -10.46 1.97
CA ARG A 31 -15.65 -9.91 0.98
C ARG A 31 -14.96 -9.44 -0.29
N GLN A 32 -13.83 -8.77 -0.17
CA GLN A 32 -13.09 -8.24 -1.33
C GLN A 32 -12.32 -9.34 -2.07
N ARG A 33 -12.00 -10.45 -1.40
CA ARG A 33 -11.30 -11.62 -1.97
C ARG A 33 -10.08 -11.24 -2.81
N PRO A 34 -9.13 -10.44 -2.28
CA PRO A 34 -7.91 -10.16 -3.03
C PRO A 34 -7.11 -11.46 -3.24
N ASP A 35 -6.46 -11.54 -4.41
CA ASP A 35 -5.50 -12.60 -4.73
C ASP A 35 -4.12 -12.25 -4.18
N VAL A 36 -3.76 -10.96 -4.23
CA VAL A 36 -2.57 -10.40 -3.61
C VAL A 36 -2.97 -9.22 -2.72
N LEU A 37 -2.49 -9.23 -1.47
CA LEU A 37 -2.82 -8.22 -0.48
C LEU A 37 -1.54 -7.68 0.16
N ALA A 38 -1.26 -6.39 -0.03
CA ALA A 38 -0.22 -5.67 0.70
C ALA A 38 -0.82 -5.05 1.97
N LEU A 39 -0.37 -5.49 3.14
CA LEU A 39 -0.80 -4.98 4.43
C LEU A 39 0.30 -4.18 5.12
N GLN A 40 -0.07 -3.06 5.72
CA GLN A 40 0.79 -2.18 6.48
C GLN A 40 0.33 -2.10 7.95
N GLU A 41 1.25 -1.70 8.83
CA GLU A 41 1.05 -1.55 10.28
C GLU A 41 0.65 -2.83 11.01
N LEU A 42 1.45 -3.87 10.89
CA LEU A 42 1.16 -5.21 11.43
C LEU A 42 1.68 -5.43 12.87
N GLY A 43 2.03 -4.35 13.59
CA GLY A 43 2.54 -4.44 14.96
C GLY A 43 1.59 -5.20 15.88
N GLY A 44 2.11 -6.22 16.58
CA GLY A 44 1.32 -7.03 17.53
C GLY A 44 0.32 -8.01 16.90
N LEU A 45 0.28 -8.14 15.57
CA LEU A 45 -0.55 -9.14 14.88
C LEU A 45 0.19 -10.47 14.72
N ASP A 46 -0.45 -11.59 15.04
CA ASP A 46 -0.05 -12.89 14.52
C ASP A 46 -0.40 -12.95 13.02
N VAL A 47 0.57 -12.55 12.20
CA VAL A 47 0.37 -12.43 10.75
C VAL A 47 0.10 -13.79 10.10
N ALA A 48 0.71 -14.88 10.62
CA ALA A 48 0.53 -16.22 10.06
C ALA A 48 -0.87 -16.77 10.35
N GLY A 49 -1.31 -16.70 11.60
CA GLY A 49 -2.65 -17.11 12.00
C GLY A 49 -3.74 -16.27 11.34
N PHE A 50 -3.57 -14.94 11.30
CA PHE A 50 -4.51 -14.03 10.62
C PHE A 50 -4.63 -14.33 9.12
N ALA A 51 -3.50 -14.47 8.41
CA ALA A 51 -3.48 -14.76 6.98
C ALA A 51 -4.13 -16.11 6.67
N GLY A 52 -3.84 -17.16 7.47
CA GLY A 52 -4.48 -18.46 7.36
C GLY A 52 -6.01 -18.38 7.52
N GLY A 53 -6.49 -17.58 8.48
CA GLY A 53 -7.92 -17.37 8.73
C GLY A 53 -8.66 -16.72 7.57
N VAL A 54 -7.98 -15.95 6.71
CA VAL A 54 -8.55 -15.33 5.49
C VAL A 54 -8.16 -16.06 4.20
N GLY A 55 -7.51 -17.23 4.32
CA GLY A 55 -7.14 -18.09 3.19
C GLY A 55 -6.01 -17.52 2.32
N LEU A 56 -5.04 -16.82 2.93
CA LEU A 56 -3.89 -16.21 2.28
C LEU A 56 -2.59 -16.73 2.91
N ARG A 57 -1.51 -16.78 2.14
CA ARG A 57 -0.15 -17.11 2.60
C ARG A 57 0.67 -15.84 2.76
N PRO A 58 1.23 -15.55 3.95
CA PRO A 58 1.95 -14.31 4.19
C PRO A 58 3.44 -14.41 3.86
N TYR A 59 3.99 -13.29 3.38
CA TYR A 59 5.41 -13.02 3.20
C TYR A 59 5.70 -11.71 3.92
N LEU A 60 6.46 -11.78 5.03
CA LEU A 60 6.63 -10.71 6.01
C LEU A 60 8.00 -10.05 5.91
N ALA A 61 8.04 -8.73 5.83
CA ALA A 61 9.22 -7.92 6.09
C ALA A 61 9.10 -7.25 7.47
N ARG A 62 10.08 -7.52 8.35
CA ARG A 62 10.17 -6.90 9.67
C ARG A 62 10.84 -5.52 9.57
N SER A 63 10.46 -4.61 10.45
CA SER A 63 11.12 -3.32 10.62
C SER A 63 11.98 -3.32 11.90
N TRP A 64 13.04 -2.54 11.85
CA TRP A 64 13.89 -2.25 13.02
C TRP A 64 13.46 -0.97 13.75
N LEU A 65 12.77 -0.05 13.06
CA LEU A 65 12.42 1.29 13.55
C LEU A 65 10.92 1.50 13.69
N GLY A 66 10.12 0.84 12.86
CA GLY A 66 8.67 1.01 12.80
C GLY A 66 7.92 -0.31 12.78
N GLN A 67 6.85 -0.37 12.01
CA GLN A 67 5.97 -1.53 11.95
C GLN A 67 6.29 -2.45 10.77
N PRO A 68 6.03 -3.77 10.89
CA PRO A 68 6.18 -4.72 9.79
C PRO A 68 5.19 -4.44 8.65
N VAL A 69 5.56 -4.95 7.46
CA VAL A 69 4.72 -4.97 6.24
C VAL A 69 4.67 -6.41 5.72
N ALA A 70 3.54 -6.84 5.19
CA ALA A 70 3.43 -8.14 4.54
C ALA A 70 2.78 -8.02 3.16
N VAL A 71 3.18 -8.93 2.26
CA VAL A 71 2.44 -9.25 1.05
C VAL A 71 1.87 -10.65 1.23
N LEU A 72 0.56 -10.78 1.12
CA LEU A 72 -0.15 -12.04 1.26
C LEU A 72 -0.65 -12.49 -0.13
N VAL A 73 -0.57 -13.78 -0.43
CA VAL A 73 -0.95 -14.34 -1.74
C VAL A 73 -1.93 -15.50 -1.54
N ARG A 74 -2.98 -15.53 -2.34
CA ARG A 74 -4.02 -16.59 -2.37
C ARG A 74 -3.66 -17.67 -3.38
N ALA A 75 -3.93 -18.94 -3.05
CA ALA A 75 -3.95 -20.01 -4.04
C ALA A 75 -5.08 -19.74 -5.07
N PRO A 76 -4.91 -20.09 -6.36
CA PRO A 76 -3.82 -20.89 -6.92
C PRO A 76 -2.62 -20.06 -7.45
N TRP A 77 -2.48 -18.79 -7.12
CA TRP A 77 -1.39 -17.94 -7.62
C TRP A 77 -0.03 -18.44 -7.11
N PRO A 78 0.87 -18.91 -7.98
CA PRO A 78 2.17 -19.43 -7.54
C PRO A 78 3.11 -18.28 -7.18
N VAL A 79 3.79 -18.43 -6.04
CA VAL A 79 4.85 -17.50 -5.64
C VAL A 79 6.18 -18.06 -6.09
N LEU A 80 6.84 -17.36 -7.01
CA LEU A 80 8.11 -17.75 -7.61
C LEU A 80 9.30 -17.31 -6.77
N ALA A 81 9.19 -16.18 -6.08
CA ALA A 81 10.21 -15.66 -5.17
C ALA A 81 9.59 -14.72 -4.14
N ALA A 82 10.17 -14.65 -2.96
CA ALA A 82 9.81 -13.68 -1.93
C ALA A 82 11.03 -13.31 -1.08
N ALA A 83 11.28 -12.01 -0.87
CA ALA A 83 12.34 -11.52 -0.01
C ALA A 83 12.03 -10.12 0.52
N PRO A 84 12.42 -9.80 1.76
CA PRO A 84 12.37 -8.42 2.24
C PRO A 84 13.43 -7.59 1.52
N VAL A 85 13.13 -6.31 1.30
CA VAL A 85 14.10 -5.36 0.75
C VAL A 85 15.05 -4.94 1.86
N ARG A 86 16.32 -5.32 1.71
CA ARG A 86 17.39 -5.04 2.70
C ARG A 86 17.88 -3.60 2.60
N ARG A 87 17.04 -2.65 2.99
CA ARG A 87 17.34 -1.22 3.10
C ARG A 87 16.76 -0.70 4.42
N PRO A 88 17.33 0.34 5.03
CA PRO A 88 16.89 0.85 6.32
C PRO A 88 15.63 1.72 6.19
N PHE A 89 14.54 1.14 5.66
CA PHE A 89 13.22 1.78 5.70
C PHE A 89 12.82 2.09 7.16
N HIS A 90 12.04 3.14 7.36
CA HIS A 90 11.44 3.38 8.67
C HIS A 90 10.51 2.21 9.06
N HIS A 91 9.60 1.85 8.18
CA HIS A 91 8.81 0.64 8.33
C HIS A 91 9.51 -0.52 7.60
N ALA A 92 8.96 -0.99 6.51
CA ALA A 92 9.57 -2.07 5.74
C ALA A 92 9.09 -2.08 4.28
N ALA A 93 9.74 -2.92 3.47
CA ALA A 93 9.27 -3.27 2.14
C ALA A 93 9.47 -4.77 1.88
N GLN A 94 8.41 -5.45 1.41
CA GLN A 94 8.40 -6.87 1.06
C GLN A 94 8.19 -7.02 -0.44
N ARG A 95 9.12 -7.69 -1.10
CA ARG A 95 9.03 -8.06 -2.52
C ARG A 95 8.53 -9.50 -2.62
N VAL A 96 7.52 -9.70 -3.48
CA VAL A 96 7.02 -11.03 -3.87
C VAL A 96 6.90 -11.09 -5.38
N VAL A 97 7.28 -12.21 -5.99
CA VAL A 97 7.09 -12.45 -7.43
C VAL A 97 6.03 -13.52 -7.60
N VAL A 98 4.94 -13.15 -8.25
CA VAL A 98 3.79 -14.03 -8.51
C VAL A 98 3.81 -14.45 -9.98
N GLY A 99 3.58 -15.74 -10.26
CA GLY A 99 3.44 -16.22 -11.63
C GLY A 99 2.07 -15.85 -12.19
N THR A 100 2.05 -15.32 -13.42
CA THR A 100 0.83 -15.06 -14.21
C THR A 100 0.94 -15.65 -15.61
N ASP A 101 -0.17 -15.71 -16.33
CA ASP A 101 -0.20 -16.13 -17.76
C ASP A 101 0.60 -15.20 -18.67
N ALA A 102 0.75 -13.92 -18.29
CA ALA A 102 1.58 -12.94 -19.00
C ALA A 102 3.05 -12.88 -18.51
N GLY A 103 3.44 -13.80 -17.61
CA GLY A 103 4.79 -13.85 -17.05
C GLY A 103 4.87 -13.45 -15.56
N PRO A 104 6.10 -13.34 -15.01
CA PRO A 104 6.30 -13.03 -13.59
C PRO A 104 5.88 -11.59 -13.26
N LEU A 105 5.00 -11.43 -12.30
CA LEU A 105 4.60 -10.14 -11.72
C LEU A 105 5.36 -9.89 -10.42
N THR A 106 6.17 -8.84 -10.38
CA THR A 106 6.78 -8.36 -9.14
C THR A 106 5.80 -7.46 -8.39
N VAL A 107 5.46 -7.83 -7.15
CA VAL A 107 4.69 -7.00 -6.23
C VAL A 107 5.60 -6.55 -5.08
N LEU A 108 5.70 -5.24 -4.87
CA LEU A 108 6.40 -4.62 -3.75
C LEU A 108 5.37 -4.03 -2.80
N GLY A 109 5.15 -4.67 -1.65
CA GLY A 109 4.38 -4.08 -0.55
C GLY A 109 5.30 -3.21 0.29
N THR A 110 4.93 -1.96 0.58
CA THR A 110 5.75 -1.03 1.37
C THR A 110 4.92 -0.09 2.24
N HIS A 111 5.57 0.49 3.24
CA HIS A 111 5.07 1.60 4.03
C HIS A 111 6.21 2.58 4.26
N LEU A 112 6.11 3.80 3.74
CA LEU A 112 7.16 4.80 3.84
C LEU A 112 7.08 5.56 5.17
N ASP A 113 8.15 6.26 5.53
CA ASP A 113 8.29 7.02 6.78
C ASP A 113 7.10 7.99 7.00
N PRO A 114 6.38 7.91 8.14
CA PRO A 114 5.21 8.76 8.38
C PRO A 114 5.55 10.19 8.83
N TYR A 115 6.83 10.47 9.18
CA TYR A 115 7.21 11.72 9.84
C TYR A 115 8.02 12.67 8.95
N SER A 116 8.89 12.14 8.08
CA SER A 116 9.88 12.92 7.33
C SER A 116 9.76 12.77 5.82
N GLY A 117 9.36 13.85 5.14
CA GLY A 117 9.30 13.90 3.67
C GLY A 117 10.66 13.65 3.01
N THR A 118 11.77 14.11 3.62
CA THR A 118 13.12 13.83 3.12
C THR A 118 13.46 12.34 3.20
N ARG A 119 13.07 11.66 4.29
CA ARG A 119 13.27 10.23 4.44
C ARG A 119 12.41 9.45 3.44
N ARG A 120 11.13 9.80 3.29
CA ARG A 120 10.26 9.23 2.25
C ARG A 120 10.86 9.34 0.85
N LEU A 121 11.48 10.48 0.51
CA LEU A 121 12.13 10.66 -0.79
C LEU A 121 13.29 9.68 -1.00
N VAL A 122 14.07 9.39 0.03
CA VAL A 122 15.15 8.38 -0.02
C VAL A 122 14.56 6.98 -0.15
N GLU A 123 13.58 6.65 0.69
CA GLU A 123 12.89 5.36 0.69
C GLU A 123 12.18 5.08 -0.64
N ALA A 124 11.57 6.09 -1.27
CA ALA A 124 10.98 6.00 -2.60
C ALA A 124 12.03 5.61 -3.66
N GLY A 125 13.26 6.11 -3.53
CA GLY A 125 14.36 5.68 -4.40
C GLY A 125 14.74 4.21 -4.22
N TRP A 126 14.76 3.70 -2.99
CA TRP A 126 14.98 2.28 -2.72
C TRP A 126 13.83 1.41 -3.22
N ALA A 127 12.58 1.86 -3.04
CA ALA A 127 11.40 1.18 -3.52
C ALA A 127 11.37 1.10 -5.05
N ALA A 128 11.70 2.21 -5.76
CA ALA A 128 11.84 2.23 -7.20
C ALA A 128 12.88 1.22 -7.71
N GLY A 129 14.02 1.11 -7.01
CA GLY A 129 15.05 0.11 -7.33
C GLY A 129 14.58 -1.33 -7.08
N ALA A 130 13.81 -1.57 -6.02
CA ALA A 130 13.34 -2.89 -5.63
C ALA A 130 12.19 -3.42 -6.50
N VAL A 131 11.37 -2.53 -7.07
CA VAL A 131 10.25 -2.89 -7.94
C VAL A 131 10.67 -3.03 -9.41
N ARG A 132 11.90 -2.57 -9.76
CA ARG A 132 12.38 -2.65 -11.15
C ARG A 132 12.41 -4.08 -11.67
N THR A 133 11.90 -4.23 -12.88
CA THR A 133 11.97 -5.43 -13.72
C THR A 133 12.68 -5.08 -15.02
N GLY A 134 12.82 -6.02 -15.95
CA GLY A 134 13.21 -5.71 -17.32
C GLY A 134 12.25 -4.70 -17.99
N ARG A 135 12.64 -4.19 -19.16
CA ARG A 135 11.94 -3.09 -19.85
C ARG A 135 10.42 -3.31 -19.98
N ASP A 136 10.01 -4.56 -20.25
CA ASP A 136 8.61 -4.95 -20.47
C ASP A 136 8.04 -5.79 -19.31
N GLY A 137 8.70 -5.76 -18.15
CA GLY A 137 8.32 -6.56 -16.99
C GLY A 137 7.08 -6.06 -16.29
N LEU A 138 6.29 -7.00 -15.75
CA LEU A 138 5.14 -6.70 -14.93
C LEU A 138 5.58 -6.38 -13.49
N ALA A 139 5.29 -5.17 -13.00
CA ALA A 139 5.57 -4.81 -11.62
C ALA A 139 4.55 -3.84 -11.04
N LEU A 140 4.29 -3.99 -9.74
CA LEU A 140 3.38 -3.17 -8.95
C LEU A 140 4.02 -2.83 -7.61
N LEU A 141 4.04 -1.55 -7.27
CA LEU A 141 4.26 -1.05 -5.91
C LEU A 141 2.91 -0.78 -5.27
N ALA A 142 2.69 -1.33 -4.08
CA ALA A 142 1.44 -1.23 -3.33
C ALA A 142 1.72 -0.84 -1.88
N GLY A 143 1.10 0.22 -1.36
CA GLY A 143 1.31 0.60 0.03
C GLY A 143 0.89 2.00 0.40
N ASP A 144 1.01 2.27 1.70
CA ASP A 144 0.91 3.61 2.28
C ASP A 144 2.24 4.35 2.06
N LEU A 145 2.23 5.35 1.21
CA LEU A 145 3.41 6.15 0.90
C LEU A 145 3.54 7.40 1.79
N ASN A 146 2.56 7.67 2.65
CA ASN A 146 2.53 8.84 3.54
C ASN A 146 2.81 10.18 2.81
N THR A 147 2.60 10.22 1.50
CA THR A 147 2.95 11.34 0.62
C THR A 147 1.78 11.66 -0.30
N LEU A 148 1.54 12.94 -0.50
CA LEU A 148 0.50 13.43 -1.41
C LEU A 148 0.96 13.30 -2.86
N ASP A 149 0.01 13.14 -3.79
CA ASP A 149 0.30 13.09 -5.21
C ASP A 149 0.75 14.48 -5.73
N PRO A 150 1.57 14.53 -6.79
CA PRO A 150 2.08 15.79 -7.33
C PRO A 150 1.14 16.49 -8.31
N TYR A 151 -0.04 15.93 -8.59
CA TYR A 151 -0.94 16.44 -9.63
C TYR A 151 -2.08 17.29 -9.09
N ALA A 152 -2.51 17.06 -7.83
CA ALA A 152 -3.59 17.79 -7.21
C ALA A 152 -3.09 18.93 -6.33
N GLU A 153 -3.94 19.95 -6.15
CA GLU A 153 -3.70 21.03 -5.21
C GLU A 153 -4.07 20.58 -3.77
N HIS A 154 -3.11 20.64 -2.87
CA HIS A 154 -3.27 20.16 -1.50
C HIS A 154 -3.14 21.26 -0.43
N ALA A 155 -2.71 22.48 -0.81
CA ALA A 155 -2.35 23.54 0.15
C ALA A 155 -3.49 23.83 1.14
N ASP A 156 -4.73 24.00 0.65
CA ASP A 156 -5.89 24.30 1.49
C ASP A 156 -6.25 23.14 2.44
N ARG A 157 -6.18 21.89 1.95
CA ARG A 157 -6.46 20.71 2.76
C ARG A 157 -5.43 20.54 3.86
N VAL A 158 -4.14 20.66 3.53
CA VAL A 158 -3.03 20.59 4.48
C VAL A 158 -3.09 21.78 5.44
N GLY A 159 -3.46 22.96 4.96
CA GLY A 159 -3.61 24.18 5.77
C GLY A 159 -4.63 24.05 6.91
N ARG A 160 -5.67 23.24 6.73
CA ARG A 160 -6.71 22.99 7.75
C ARG A 160 -6.30 22.01 8.84
N LEU A 161 -5.21 21.26 8.66
CA LEU A 161 -4.73 20.34 9.68
C LEU A 161 -4.18 21.07 10.92
N PRO A 162 -4.34 20.48 12.10
CA PRO A 162 -3.60 20.92 13.30
C PRO A 162 -2.09 20.96 13.04
N PRO A 163 -1.34 21.91 13.62
CA PRO A 163 0.09 22.10 13.33
C PRO A 163 0.94 20.84 13.52
N ALA A 164 0.61 20.00 14.50
CA ALA A 164 1.32 18.75 14.79
C ALA A 164 1.24 17.76 13.61
N TYR A 165 0.10 17.71 12.92
CA TYR A 165 -0.12 16.81 11.78
C TYR A 165 0.27 17.45 10.45
N ARG A 166 0.07 18.76 10.28
CA ARG A 166 0.41 19.52 9.07
C ARG A 166 1.88 19.34 8.68
N ARG A 167 2.78 19.39 9.67
CA ARG A 167 4.23 19.36 9.45
C ARG A 167 4.73 18.12 8.69
N ARG A 168 4.05 16.96 8.82
CA ARG A 168 4.41 15.73 8.10
C ARG A 168 4.15 15.81 6.60
N HIS A 169 3.27 16.72 6.16
CA HIS A 169 2.87 16.93 4.77
C HIS A 169 3.56 18.15 4.12
N LEU A 170 4.44 18.82 4.83
CA LEU A 170 5.19 19.97 4.32
C LEU A 170 6.68 19.64 4.21
N ARG A 171 7.35 20.33 3.27
CA ARG A 171 8.81 20.35 3.18
C ARG A 171 9.40 21.06 4.40
N ARG A 172 10.73 21.04 4.54
CA ARG A 172 11.46 21.71 5.63
C ARG A 172 11.21 23.22 5.72
N ASP A 173 10.81 23.86 4.62
CA ASP A 173 10.44 25.28 4.58
C ASP A 173 9.13 25.60 5.33
N GLY A 174 8.38 24.55 5.73
CA GLY A 174 7.10 24.68 6.44
C GLY A 174 5.96 25.24 5.60
N ARG A 175 6.12 25.35 4.29
CA ARG A 175 5.17 25.99 3.35
C ARG A 175 4.83 25.12 2.15
N THR A 176 5.85 24.54 1.51
CA THR A 176 5.66 23.73 0.31
C THR A 176 5.14 22.35 0.66
N VAL A 177 4.07 21.92 0.01
CA VAL A 177 3.51 20.56 0.17
C VAL A 177 4.53 19.52 -0.29
N GLU A 178 4.62 18.44 0.47
CA GLU A 178 5.58 17.36 0.22
C GLU A 178 4.99 16.28 -0.70
N THR A 179 5.39 16.29 -1.94
CA THR A 179 4.93 15.35 -2.98
C THR A 179 6.08 14.57 -3.63
N ARG A 180 7.34 14.85 -3.25
CA ARG A 180 8.54 14.37 -3.95
C ARG A 180 8.70 12.86 -3.96
N ALA A 181 8.21 12.14 -2.95
CA ALA A 181 8.36 10.69 -2.93
C ALA A 181 7.53 10.03 -4.04
N VAL A 182 6.25 10.44 -4.21
CA VAL A 182 5.42 9.96 -5.33
C VAL A 182 6.00 10.44 -6.66
N ALA A 183 6.36 11.73 -6.79
CA ALA A 183 6.97 12.26 -8.01
C ALA A 183 8.22 11.47 -8.43
N ARG A 184 9.06 11.02 -7.47
CA ARG A 184 10.24 10.19 -7.74
C ARG A 184 9.88 8.81 -8.29
N LEU A 185 8.82 8.17 -7.78
CA LEU A 185 8.35 6.88 -8.26
C LEU A 185 7.80 6.98 -9.68
N LEU A 186 7.05 8.05 -9.97
CA LEU A 186 6.55 8.34 -11.32
C LEU A 186 7.69 8.64 -12.30
N ALA A 187 8.69 9.43 -11.88
CA ALA A 187 9.90 9.70 -12.68
C ALA A 187 10.75 8.45 -12.92
N ALA A 188 10.61 7.41 -12.08
CA ALA A 188 11.22 6.09 -12.30
C ALA A 188 10.48 5.22 -13.33
N GLY A 189 9.41 5.75 -13.94
CA GLY A 189 8.63 5.08 -15.00
C GLY A 189 7.40 4.32 -14.50
N LEU A 190 7.00 4.48 -13.24
CA LEU A 190 5.75 3.91 -12.74
C LEU A 190 4.56 4.80 -13.10
N VAL A 191 3.41 4.18 -13.32
CA VAL A 191 2.11 4.81 -13.59
C VAL A 191 1.24 4.69 -12.36
N ASP A 192 0.62 5.77 -11.93
CA ASP A 192 -0.36 5.79 -10.84
C ASP A 192 -1.72 5.30 -11.36
N LEU A 193 -2.15 4.14 -10.85
CA LEU A 193 -3.42 3.55 -11.25
C LEU A 193 -4.63 4.21 -10.57
N GLY A 194 -4.41 4.89 -9.45
CA GLY A 194 -5.48 5.39 -8.57
C GLY A 194 -5.72 6.90 -8.66
N THR A 195 -5.32 7.60 -9.73
CA THR A 195 -5.47 9.06 -9.87
C THR A 195 -6.90 9.54 -9.62
N ASP A 196 -7.90 8.79 -10.11
CA ASP A 196 -9.32 9.14 -10.01
C ASP A 196 -10.06 8.32 -8.92
N ALA A 197 -9.36 7.50 -8.12
CA ALA A 197 -9.99 6.63 -7.13
C ALA A 197 -10.51 7.38 -5.90
N GLY A 198 -10.05 8.60 -5.68
CA GLY A 198 -10.41 9.44 -4.53
C GLY A 198 -9.54 9.20 -3.28
N PRO A 199 -9.87 9.90 -2.18
CA PRO A 199 -9.10 9.84 -0.94
C PRO A 199 -9.12 8.46 -0.30
N THR A 200 -8.01 8.08 0.35
CA THR A 200 -7.94 6.85 1.16
C THR A 200 -7.99 7.13 2.67
N VAL A 201 -7.89 8.39 3.07
CA VAL A 201 -8.01 8.87 4.47
C VAL A 201 -8.79 10.16 4.52
N PRO A 202 -9.46 10.47 5.68
CA PRO A 202 -9.74 9.59 6.80
C PRO A 202 -10.96 8.69 6.55
N THR A 203 -11.09 7.65 7.36
CA THR A 203 -12.34 6.90 7.54
C THR A 203 -13.10 7.46 8.75
N ALA A 204 -14.27 6.90 9.08
CA ALA A 204 -14.97 7.23 10.33
C ALA A 204 -14.18 6.82 11.61
N HIS A 205 -13.26 5.86 11.48
CA HIS A 205 -12.32 5.46 12.55
C HIS A 205 -11.11 6.40 12.65
N GLY A 206 -10.84 7.18 11.60
CA GLY A 206 -9.76 8.18 11.57
C GLY A 206 -10.12 9.43 12.38
N GLY A 207 -9.10 10.05 12.97
CA GLY A 207 -9.24 11.32 13.68
C GLY A 207 -8.91 12.55 12.81
N ALA A 208 -8.73 13.70 13.48
CA ALA A 208 -8.35 14.96 12.84
C ALA A 208 -6.91 14.98 12.28
N GLU A 209 -6.20 13.86 12.29
CA GLU A 209 -4.82 13.78 11.83
C GLU A 209 -4.65 13.75 10.31
N PHE A 210 -5.72 13.47 9.58
CA PHE A 210 -5.70 13.43 8.12
C PHE A 210 -6.67 14.44 7.51
N PRO A 211 -6.25 15.19 6.47
CA PRO A 211 -7.20 15.81 5.56
C PRO A 211 -7.80 14.75 4.64
N ASP A 212 -8.82 15.10 3.88
CA ASP A 212 -9.42 14.23 2.88
C ASP A 212 -8.47 14.06 1.68
N VAL A 213 -7.53 13.11 1.77
CA VAL A 213 -6.45 12.89 0.78
C VAL A 213 -6.19 11.40 0.54
N ARG A 214 -5.43 11.13 -0.52
CA ARG A 214 -4.92 9.81 -0.83
C ARG A 214 -3.47 9.68 -0.32
N LEU A 215 -3.20 8.65 0.49
CA LEU A 215 -1.88 8.26 0.97
C LEU A 215 -1.49 6.86 0.53
N ASP A 216 -2.48 6.05 0.14
CA ASP A 216 -2.28 4.68 -0.34
C ASP A 216 -2.25 4.66 -1.87
N TYR A 217 -1.31 3.90 -2.42
CA TYR A 217 -1.02 3.89 -3.85
C TYR A 217 -0.88 2.49 -4.41
N LEU A 218 -1.29 2.35 -5.68
CA LEU A 218 -0.97 1.25 -6.57
C LEU A 218 -0.27 1.85 -7.80
N LEU A 219 1.07 1.72 -7.82
CA LEU A 219 1.91 2.26 -8.89
C LEU A 219 2.45 1.11 -9.73
N ALA A 220 2.11 1.07 -11.01
CA ALA A 220 2.42 -0.04 -11.92
C ALA A 220 3.45 0.33 -12.99
N THR A 221 4.16 -0.66 -13.53
CA THR A 221 4.83 -0.48 -14.81
C THR A 221 3.82 -0.20 -15.91
N PRO A 222 4.17 0.55 -16.99
CA PRO A 222 3.27 0.77 -18.12
C PRO A 222 2.70 -0.53 -18.71
N THR A 223 3.52 -1.57 -18.82
CA THR A 223 3.10 -2.89 -19.30
C THR A 223 2.00 -3.48 -18.41
N LEU A 224 2.16 -3.44 -17.07
CA LEU A 224 1.11 -3.93 -16.17
C LEU A 224 -0.16 -3.06 -16.26
N ALA A 225 -0.01 -1.75 -16.40
CA ALA A 225 -1.14 -0.83 -16.50
C ALA A 225 -2.06 -1.14 -17.69
N THR A 226 -1.54 -1.73 -18.81
CA THR A 226 -2.39 -2.15 -19.95
C THR A 226 -3.36 -3.28 -19.59
N HIS A 227 -3.09 -4.04 -18.54
CA HIS A 227 -3.98 -5.10 -18.06
C HIS A 227 -5.01 -4.61 -17.04
N LEU A 228 -4.96 -3.34 -16.61
CA LEU A 228 -5.89 -2.79 -15.62
C LEU A 228 -7.32 -2.77 -16.17
N THR A 229 -8.25 -3.35 -15.42
CA THR A 229 -9.69 -3.33 -15.78
C THR A 229 -10.51 -2.46 -14.81
N ARG A 230 -10.02 -2.32 -13.58
CA ARG A 230 -10.70 -1.53 -12.55
C ARG A 230 -9.73 -1.11 -11.45
N VAL A 231 -9.94 0.07 -10.90
CA VAL A 231 -9.34 0.51 -9.61
C VAL A 231 -10.39 1.25 -8.80
N ALA A 232 -10.42 1.03 -7.50
CA ALA A 232 -11.35 1.72 -6.60
C ALA A 232 -10.87 1.75 -5.15
N VAL A 233 -11.15 2.83 -4.45
CA VAL A 233 -11.14 2.88 -2.98
C VAL A 233 -12.38 2.14 -2.47
N VAL A 234 -12.17 1.15 -1.61
CA VAL A 234 -13.27 0.31 -1.08
C VAL A 234 -13.92 1.02 0.10
N ARG A 235 -15.07 1.64 -0.15
CA ARG A 235 -15.88 2.34 0.86
C ARG A 235 -17.14 1.53 1.19
N THR A 236 -17.23 1.08 2.43
CA THR A 236 -18.37 0.33 2.97
C THR A 236 -18.53 0.63 4.45
N PRO A 237 -19.68 0.39 5.07
CA PRO A 237 -19.84 0.54 6.52
C PRO A 237 -18.81 -0.25 7.35
N HIS A 238 -18.27 -1.35 6.80
CA HIS A 238 -17.21 -2.10 7.46
C HIS A 238 -15.85 -1.42 7.37
N THR A 239 -15.49 -0.89 6.20
CA THR A 239 -14.21 -0.20 6.02
C THR A 239 -14.17 1.13 6.75
N ASP A 240 -15.31 1.79 6.98
CA ASP A 240 -15.39 3.02 7.75
C ASP A 240 -14.88 2.87 9.20
N HIS A 241 -15.00 1.66 9.76
CA HIS A 241 -14.64 1.38 11.15
C HIS A 241 -13.48 0.38 11.31
N ALA A 242 -13.03 -0.25 10.23
CA ALA A 242 -11.99 -1.27 10.29
C ALA A 242 -10.57 -0.70 10.45
N SER A 243 -10.31 0.48 9.89
CA SER A 243 -9.03 1.20 9.96
C SER A 243 -9.27 2.70 9.73
N ASP A 244 -8.28 3.53 9.99
CA ASP A 244 -8.26 4.96 9.60
C ASP A 244 -7.94 5.16 8.11
N HIS A 245 -7.56 4.10 7.40
CA HIS A 245 -7.40 4.06 5.95
C HIS A 245 -8.46 3.18 5.29
N TYR A 246 -8.94 3.60 4.12
CA TYR A 246 -9.71 2.76 3.20
C TYR A 246 -8.77 1.89 2.36
N PRO A 247 -9.12 0.62 2.07
CA PRO A 247 -8.37 -0.20 1.13
C PRO A 247 -8.45 0.37 -0.29
N LEU A 248 -7.35 0.26 -1.04
CA LEU A 248 -7.32 0.52 -2.47
C LEU A 248 -7.17 -0.82 -3.21
N LEU A 249 -8.09 -1.11 -4.13
CA LEU A 249 -8.18 -2.36 -4.88
C LEU A 249 -8.03 -2.10 -6.38
N ALA A 250 -7.19 -2.90 -7.04
CA ALA A 250 -7.11 -2.96 -8.51
C ALA A 250 -7.42 -4.37 -9.02
N GLU A 251 -8.05 -4.45 -10.19
CA GLU A 251 -8.35 -5.68 -10.92
C GLU A 251 -7.62 -5.65 -12.27
N PHE A 252 -6.93 -6.76 -12.58
CA PHE A 252 -6.17 -6.90 -13.83
C PHE A 252 -6.67 -8.09 -14.64
N ALA A 253 -6.70 -7.97 -15.95
CA ALA A 253 -6.99 -9.05 -16.88
C ALA A 253 -5.80 -10.04 -16.97
N LEU A 254 -5.49 -10.70 -15.86
CA LEU A 254 -4.45 -11.71 -15.70
C LEU A 254 -5.02 -12.95 -15.04
N THR A 255 -4.46 -14.13 -15.37
CA THR A 255 -4.83 -15.42 -14.76
C THR A 255 -3.59 -16.13 -14.20
N PRO A 256 -3.74 -17.11 -13.31
CA PRO A 256 -2.64 -18.00 -12.94
C PRO A 256 -2.07 -18.67 -14.19
N PRO A 257 -0.75 -18.97 -14.22
CA PRO A 257 -0.16 -19.67 -15.34
C PRO A 257 -0.80 -21.05 -15.50
N THR A 258 -1.04 -21.45 -16.74
CA THR A 258 -1.51 -22.81 -17.04
C THR A 258 -0.40 -23.79 -16.66
N THR A 259 -0.69 -24.70 -15.72
CA THR A 259 0.20 -25.84 -15.43
C THR A 259 0.31 -26.68 -16.69
N ARG A 260 1.49 -26.70 -17.32
CA ARG A 260 1.82 -27.68 -18.35
C ARG A 260 2.22 -28.97 -17.71
#